data_2b55ce46b922b32e653e7c97304d5b22
#
_entry.id   2b55ce46b922b32e653e7c97304d5b22
#
_cell.length_a   1.000
_cell.length_b   1.000
_cell.length_c   1.000
_cell.angle_alpha   90.00
_cell.angle_beta   90.00
_cell.angle_gamma   90.00
#
_symmetry.space_group_name_H-M   'P 1'
#
loop_
_entity.id
_entity.type
_entity.pdbx_description
1 polymer ?
#
loop_
_entity_poly.entity_id
_entity_poly.type
_entity_poly.pdbx_seq_one_letter_code
_entity_poly.pdbx_strand_id
1 'polypeptide(L)'
;SCQENQVNMSNTTIIPKPVSLIITDGFFNLNEKVELLYDSIFFNEASYIKTNFPFKYGKNKNTVHLKKNVGLAVEEYLLNISNNKIIIESSCPKGQMHAIQSLRQLMPNNLKNKFTNASIKCMEIHDYPRFKWRGLLLDCCRHFMEKDFVKRYIDLLAYHKMNILHWHITEDQGWRIAIDKYPKLTEVGAWRKDKNDKLYGGFYSKEDIKEIVEYAKTRSVEIVPEIELPGHSVAAIASYPHLSCTGNSIEVETDWGVFKDIY
;
A
#
# COMPACT_ATOMS: atom_id res chain seq x y z
N SER A 1 48.59 7.34 -2.54
CA SER A 1 47.39 8.19 -2.56
C SER A 1 46.18 7.33 -2.25
N CYS A 2 45.71 7.37 -1.00
CA CYS A 2 44.40 6.81 -0.60
C CYS A 2 43.32 7.68 -1.22
N GLN A 3 42.63 7.18 -2.21
CA GLN A 3 41.32 7.71 -2.61
C GLN A 3 40.33 7.30 -1.52
N GLU A 4 39.96 8.26 -0.68
CA GLU A 4 38.73 8.16 0.12
C GLU A 4 37.56 7.98 -0.83
N ASN A 5 37.03 6.77 -0.87
CA ASN A 5 35.74 6.49 -1.52
C ASN A 5 34.69 7.34 -0.81
N GLN A 6 34.26 8.40 -1.46
CA GLN A 6 33.10 9.20 -1.03
C GLN A 6 31.93 8.25 -0.83
N VAL A 7 31.56 8.05 0.43
CA VAL A 7 30.31 7.39 0.82
C VAL A 7 29.19 8.18 0.16
N ASN A 8 28.52 7.57 -0.81
CA ASN A 8 27.34 8.15 -1.43
C ASN A 8 26.37 8.53 -0.33
N MET A 9 26.21 9.83 -0.06
CA MET A 9 25.24 10.34 0.88
C MET A 9 23.86 9.89 0.39
N SER A 10 23.31 8.87 1.03
CA SER A 10 21.96 8.41 0.78
C SER A 10 21.01 9.59 0.89
N ASN A 11 20.14 9.74 -0.09
CA ASN A 11 19.07 10.74 -0.11
C ASN A 11 18.38 10.73 1.26
N THR A 12 18.56 11.78 2.05
CA THR A 12 17.87 11.95 3.33
C THR A 12 16.44 12.47 3.15
N THR A 13 15.95 12.44 1.92
CA THR A 13 14.61 12.92 1.58
C THR A 13 13.58 11.84 1.83
N ILE A 14 12.67 12.10 2.79
CA ILE A 14 11.51 11.26 3.08
C ILE A 14 10.26 11.96 2.54
N ILE A 15 9.40 11.20 1.85
CA ILE A 15 8.15 11.70 1.27
C ILE A 15 6.97 10.89 1.86
N PRO A 16 6.00 11.57 2.51
CA PRO A 16 5.93 13.00 2.87
C PRO A 16 7.04 13.43 3.82
N LYS A 17 7.41 14.72 3.76
CA LYS A 17 8.42 15.29 4.66
C LYS A 17 7.95 15.16 6.12
N PRO A 18 8.76 14.57 7.00
CA PRO A 18 8.44 14.45 8.42
C PRO A 18 8.26 15.81 9.10
N VAL A 19 7.52 15.84 10.20
CA VAL A 19 7.34 17.04 11.03
C VAL A 19 8.69 17.55 11.56
N SER A 20 9.53 16.63 12.04
CA SER A 20 10.90 16.93 12.46
C SER A 20 11.86 15.86 11.95
N LEU A 21 13.02 16.29 11.44
CA LEU A 21 14.14 15.44 11.08
C LEU A 21 15.42 16.18 11.45
N ILE A 22 16.19 15.58 12.37
CA ILE A 22 17.47 16.13 12.87
C ILE A 22 18.55 15.12 12.51
N ILE A 23 19.51 15.53 11.68
CA ILE A 23 20.69 14.73 11.35
C ILE A 23 21.68 14.80 12.51
N THR A 24 22.18 13.63 12.94
CA THR A 24 23.19 13.52 14.00
C THR A 24 24.47 12.89 13.46
N ASP A 25 25.53 12.90 14.26
CA ASP A 25 26.82 12.34 13.85
C ASP A 25 26.82 10.82 13.84
N GLY A 26 27.51 10.26 12.83
CA GLY A 26 27.69 8.82 12.67
C GLY A 26 26.83 8.18 11.60
N PHE A 27 26.97 6.85 11.50
CA PHE A 27 26.26 6.03 10.52
C PHE A 27 25.91 4.65 11.11
N PHE A 28 24.72 4.16 10.83
CA PHE A 28 24.35 2.77 11.11
C PHE A 28 24.80 1.88 9.94
N ASN A 29 25.63 0.88 10.22
CA ASN A 29 26.19 -0.02 9.20
C ASN A 29 25.20 -1.16 8.88
N LEU A 30 24.73 -1.23 7.62
CA LEU A 30 23.80 -2.25 7.14
C LEU A 30 24.46 -3.61 6.82
N ASN A 31 25.78 -3.67 6.74
CA ASN A 31 26.51 -4.92 6.42
C ASN A 31 26.65 -5.85 7.62
N GLU A 32 26.51 -5.33 8.81
CA GLU A 32 26.61 -6.10 10.04
C GLU A 32 25.31 -6.87 10.33
N LYS A 33 25.44 -7.94 11.12
CA LYS A 33 24.26 -8.63 11.63
C LYS A 33 23.46 -7.70 12.55
N VAL A 34 22.14 -7.83 12.49
CA VAL A 34 21.19 -7.04 13.28
C VAL A 34 20.34 -7.97 14.12
N GLU A 35 20.21 -7.68 15.40
CA GLU A 35 19.21 -8.31 16.27
C GLU A 35 17.90 -7.52 16.22
N LEU A 36 16.82 -8.18 15.80
CA LEU A 36 15.50 -7.57 15.73
C LEU A 36 14.74 -7.85 17.03
N LEU A 37 14.50 -6.80 17.80
CA LEU A 37 13.75 -6.82 19.06
C LEU A 37 12.40 -6.13 18.84
N TYR A 38 11.34 -6.63 19.48
CA TYR A 38 10.02 -6.01 19.36
C TYR A 38 9.09 -6.38 20.53
N ASP A 39 8.25 -5.44 20.91
CA ASP A 39 7.13 -5.71 21.79
C ASP A 39 6.08 -6.55 21.07
N SER A 40 5.42 -7.46 21.77
CA SER A 40 4.54 -8.48 21.18
C SER A 40 3.43 -7.92 20.26
N ILE A 41 2.96 -6.71 20.55
CA ILE A 41 1.97 -6.00 19.72
C ILE A 41 2.47 -5.73 18.28
N PHE A 42 3.78 -5.71 18.04
CA PHE A 42 4.42 -5.41 16.76
C PHE A 42 4.94 -6.64 16.00
N PHE A 43 4.38 -7.81 16.29
CA PHE A 43 4.78 -9.05 15.62
C PHE A 43 4.66 -8.98 14.09
N ASN A 44 3.58 -8.40 13.57
CA ASN A 44 3.36 -8.28 12.12
C ASN A 44 4.35 -7.30 11.47
N GLU A 45 4.65 -6.18 12.13
CA GLU A 45 5.61 -5.18 11.68
C GLU A 45 7.04 -5.73 11.71
N ALA A 46 7.37 -6.53 12.73
CA ALA A 46 8.65 -7.23 12.79
C ALA A 46 8.77 -8.28 11.66
N SER A 47 7.69 -8.99 11.35
CA SER A 47 7.63 -9.92 10.21
C SER A 47 7.77 -9.18 8.89
N TYR A 48 7.15 -8.02 8.74
CA TYR A 48 7.31 -7.15 7.56
C TYR A 48 8.76 -6.72 7.38
N ILE A 49 9.45 -6.29 8.45
CA ILE A 49 10.88 -5.94 8.39
C ILE A 49 11.71 -7.14 7.93
N LYS A 50 11.49 -8.32 8.51
CA LYS A 50 12.24 -9.54 8.15
C LYS A 50 12.13 -9.89 6.65
N THR A 51 10.97 -9.65 6.06
CA THR A 51 10.70 -9.99 4.66
C THR A 51 11.17 -8.91 3.68
N ASN A 52 11.09 -7.64 4.08
CA ASN A 52 11.24 -6.51 3.13
C ASN A 52 12.53 -5.71 3.30
N PHE A 53 13.32 -6.00 4.36
CA PHE A 53 14.59 -5.32 4.59
C PHE A 53 15.75 -6.29 4.40
N PRO A 54 16.87 -5.81 3.87
CA PRO A 54 18.02 -6.65 3.52
C PRO A 54 18.92 -6.94 4.72
N PHE A 55 18.44 -6.79 5.94
CA PHE A 55 19.23 -7.04 7.14
C PHE A 55 19.67 -8.51 7.22
N LYS A 56 20.92 -8.73 7.63
CA LYS A 56 21.39 -10.04 8.06
C LYS A 56 21.01 -10.20 9.54
N TYR A 57 20.04 -11.09 9.82
CA TYR A 57 19.57 -11.27 11.20
C TYR A 57 20.47 -12.18 12.03
N GLY A 58 20.62 -11.86 13.30
CA GLY A 58 21.37 -12.65 14.28
C GLY A 58 21.78 -11.81 15.49
N LYS A 59 22.13 -12.48 16.60
CA LYS A 59 22.63 -11.78 17.79
C LYS A 59 23.84 -10.93 17.45
N ASN A 60 23.78 -9.64 17.77
CA ASN A 60 24.85 -8.68 17.58
C ASN A 60 24.65 -7.46 18.49
N LYS A 61 25.66 -6.59 18.55
CA LYS A 61 25.55 -5.26 19.19
C LYS A 61 24.59 -4.32 18.40
N ASN A 62 24.44 -4.54 17.09
CA ASN A 62 23.53 -3.78 16.26
C ASN A 62 22.10 -4.30 16.42
N THR A 63 21.20 -3.41 16.78
CA THR A 63 19.79 -3.75 17.04
C THR A 63 18.83 -2.88 16.24
N VAL A 64 17.72 -3.49 15.84
CA VAL A 64 16.49 -2.77 15.43
C VAL A 64 15.43 -3.11 16.48
N HIS A 65 14.89 -2.12 17.16
CA HIS A 65 13.95 -2.32 18.25
C HIS A 65 12.63 -1.59 17.99
N LEU A 66 11.54 -2.36 17.93
CA LEU A 66 10.16 -1.87 17.81
C LEU A 66 9.55 -1.80 19.20
N LYS A 67 9.35 -0.59 19.72
CA LYS A 67 8.91 -0.33 21.08
C LYS A 67 7.54 0.33 21.14
N LYS A 68 6.73 -0.10 22.08
CA LYS A 68 5.46 0.56 22.40
C LYS A 68 5.73 1.81 23.25
N ASN A 69 5.17 2.94 22.82
CA ASN A 69 5.17 4.19 23.57
C ASN A 69 3.74 4.73 23.63
N VAL A 70 3.08 4.53 24.77
CA VAL A 70 1.67 4.92 24.97
C VAL A 70 1.44 6.42 25.03
N GLY A 71 2.51 7.23 25.14
CA GLY A 71 2.42 8.68 25.13
C GLY A 71 2.25 9.30 23.74
N LEU A 72 2.41 8.48 22.68
CA LEU A 72 2.25 8.94 21.29
C LEU A 72 0.81 8.76 20.81
N ALA A 73 0.38 9.65 19.92
CA ALA A 73 -0.93 9.55 19.27
C ALA A 73 -0.99 8.38 18.28
N VAL A 74 -2.18 8.05 17.81
CA VAL A 74 -2.38 7.07 16.74
C VAL A 74 -1.69 7.58 15.47
N GLU A 75 -0.94 6.71 14.77
CA GLU A 75 -0.14 7.00 13.59
C GLU A 75 1.10 7.90 13.83
N GLU A 76 1.30 8.40 15.05
CA GLU A 76 2.52 9.11 15.46
C GLU A 76 3.66 8.13 15.74
N TYR A 77 4.88 8.52 15.41
CA TYR A 77 6.07 7.74 15.68
C TYR A 77 7.32 8.58 15.94
N LEU A 78 8.25 7.96 16.67
CA LEU A 78 9.65 8.40 16.79
C LEU A 78 10.53 7.35 16.13
N LEU A 79 11.47 7.77 15.30
CA LEU A 79 12.51 6.93 14.72
C LEU A 79 13.88 7.51 15.04
N ASN A 80 14.64 6.81 15.86
CA ASN A 80 16.00 7.18 16.22
C ASN A 80 17.00 6.20 15.60
N ILE A 81 17.95 6.71 14.84
CA ILE A 81 19.02 5.97 14.20
C ILE A 81 20.34 6.43 14.78
N SER A 82 21.05 5.55 15.48
CA SER A 82 22.39 5.75 16.01
C SER A 82 23.37 4.74 15.40
N ASN A 83 24.65 4.80 15.76
CA ASN A 83 25.70 3.96 15.15
C ASN A 83 25.42 2.45 15.22
N ASN A 84 24.73 2.00 16.25
CA ASN A 84 24.47 0.57 16.49
C ASN A 84 23.01 0.26 16.85
N LYS A 85 22.11 1.25 16.84
CA LYS A 85 20.71 1.06 17.20
C LYS A 85 19.79 1.82 16.27
N ILE A 86 18.73 1.16 15.82
CA ILE A 86 17.54 1.77 15.23
C ILE A 86 16.40 1.49 16.20
N ILE A 87 15.83 2.54 16.78
CA ILE A 87 14.70 2.44 17.69
C ILE A 87 13.51 3.11 17.04
N ILE A 88 12.41 2.36 16.95
CA ILE A 88 11.12 2.84 16.45
C ILE A 88 10.13 2.78 17.60
N GLU A 89 9.54 3.91 17.95
CA GLU A 89 8.53 4.01 19.00
C GLU A 89 7.20 4.50 18.42
N SER A 90 6.11 3.83 18.80
CA SER A 90 4.74 4.21 18.46
C SER A 90 3.76 3.63 19.47
N SER A 91 2.55 4.19 19.54
CA SER A 91 1.51 3.66 20.43
C SER A 91 0.82 2.41 19.88
N CYS A 92 0.83 2.21 18.55
CA CYS A 92 0.10 1.14 17.88
C CYS A 92 0.74 0.73 16.54
N PRO A 93 0.30 -0.39 15.92
CA PRO A 93 0.81 -0.89 14.64
C PRO A 93 0.83 0.13 13.49
N LYS A 94 -0.16 1.04 13.41
CA LYS A 94 -0.23 2.04 12.34
C LYS A 94 0.97 2.99 12.37
N GLY A 95 1.27 3.58 13.53
CA GLY A 95 2.45 4.44 13.70
C GLY A 95 3.75 3.68 13.44
N GLN A 96 3.82 2.42 13.92
CA GLN A 96 4.98 1.56 13.69
C GLN A 96 5.23 1.32 12.19
N MET A 97 4.17 1.04 11.41
CA MET A 97 4.27 0.84 9.97
C MET A 97 4.72 2.12 9.25
N HIS A 98 4.23 3.30 9.65
CA HIS A 98 4.67 4.58 9.07
C HIS A 98 6.16 4.85 9.31
N ALA A 99 6.65 4.56 10.52
CA ALA A 99 8.08 4.65 10.83
C ALA A 99 8.92 3.67 9.99
N ILE A 100 8.44 2.45 9.81
CA ILE A 100 9.08 1.43 8.97
C ILE A 100 9.17 1.91 7.51
N GLN A 101 8.14 2.56 6.99
CA GLN A 101 8.20 3.11 5.63
C GLN A 101 9.19 4.28 5.54
N SER A 102 9.30 5.11 6.57
CA SER A 102 10.36 6.15 6.62
C SER A 102 11.75 5.53 6.63
N LEU A 103 11.97 4.49 7.44
CA LEU A 103 13.21 3.74 7.43
C LEU A 103 13.49 3.10 6.06
N ARG A 104 12.46 2.58 5.39
CA ARG A 104 12.58 2.01 4.04
C ARG A 104 13.01 3.05 3.01
N GLN A 105 12.52 4.29 3.10
CA GLN A 105 12.92 5.38 2.20
C GLN A 105 14.38 5.84 2.44
N LEU A 106 14.93 5.60 3.62
CA LEU A 106 16.32 5.87 3.93
C LEU A 106 17.28 4.76 3.46
N MET A 107 16.75 3.61 3.04
CA MET A 107 17.58 2.53 2.51
C MET A 107 18.16 2.89 1.15
N PRO A 108 19.38 2.45 0.82
CA PRO A 108 19.97 2.66 -0.49
C PRO A 108 19.12 2.05 -1.61
N ASN A 109 18.98 2.75 -2.75
CA ASN A 109 18.14 2.35 -3.88
C ASN A 109 18.52 1.01 -4.54
N ASN A 110 19.73 0.49 -4.30
CA ASN A 110 20.23 -0.76 -4.88
C ASN A 110 20.06 -1.98 -3.96
N LEU A 111 18.83 -2.18 -3.42
CA LEU A 111 18.49 -3.31 -2.54
C LEU A 111 18.69 -4.70 -3.17
N LYS A 112 18.80 -4.81 -4.50
CA LYS A 112 19.01 -6.09 -5.22
C LYS A 112 20.46 -6.53 -5.31
N ASN A 113 21.43 -5.65 -5.13
CA ASN A 113 22.84 -5.99 -5.16
C ASN A 113 23.38 -6.10 -3.73
N LYS A 114 24.12 -7.19 -3.45
CA LYS A 114 24.78 -7.43 -2.16
C LYS A 114 25.46 -6.15 -1.68
N PHE A 115 25.02 -5.63 -0.52
CA PHE A 115 25.59 -4.43 0.07
C PHE A 115 27.11 -4.60 0.28
N THR A 116 27.89 -3.89 -0.48
CA THR A 116 29.25 -3.56 -0.12
C THR A 116 29.26 -2.12 0.39
N ASN A 117 29.48 -1.93 1.68
CA ASN A 117 29.60 -0.62 2.35
C ASN A 117 28.30 0.25 2.41
N ALA A 118 27.13 -0.37 2.57
CA ALA A 118 25.89 0.38 2.77
C ALA A 118 25.72 0.82 4.24
N SER A 119 25.35 2.08 4.44
CA SER A 119 25.08 2.65 5.76
C SER A 119 23.95 3.68 5.68
N ILE A 120 23.28 3.91 6.81
CA ILE A 120 22.29 4.98 6.98
C ILE A 120 22.86 6.05 7.90
N LYS A 121 22.71 7.32 7.55
CA LYS A 121 23.09 8.44 8.39
C LYS A 121 22.30 8.42 9.69
N CYS A 122 22.98 8.68 10.83
CA CYS A 122 22.33 8.80 12.11
C CYS A 122 21.40 10.02 12.13
N MET A 123 20.20 9.85 12.69
CA MET A 123 19.18 10.91 12.73
C MET A 123 18.08 10.60 13.73
N GLU A 124 17.36 11.64 14.08
CA GLU A 124 16.14 11.58 14.87
C GLU A 124 14.98 12.10 14.06
N ILE A 125 13.88 11.33 13.98
CA ILE A 125 12.67 11.70 13.26
C ILE A 125 11.49 11.62 14.23
N HIS A 126 10.70 12.70 14.24
CA HIS A 126 9.40 12.74 14.85
C HIS A 126 8.38 13.11 13.78
N ASP A 127 7.36 12.28 13.63
CA ASP A 127 6.36 12.47 12.57
C ASP A 127 4.97 11.97 12.99
N TYR A 128 3.97 12.66 12.47
CA TYR A 128 2.55 12.33 12.59
C TYR A 128 1.78 12.90 11.40
N PRO A 129 0.63 12.31 11.03
CA PRO A 129 -0.11 12.76 9.86
C PRO A 129 -0.79 14.12 10.10
N ARG A 130 -0.73 14.99 9.10
CA ARG A 130 -1.48 16.27 9.09
C ARG A 130 -2.97 16.08 8.83
N PHE A 131 -3.32 15.03 8.05
CA PHE A 131 -4.68 14.68 7.69
C PHE A 131 -4.97 13.24 8.09
N LYS A 132 -6.14 13.00 8.68
CA LYS A 132 -6.58 11.65 9.08
C LYS A 132 -6.91 10.77 7.88
N TRP A 133 -7.48 11.34 6.81
CA TRP A 133 -7.81 10.65 5.58
C TRP A 133 -6.77 10.97 4.51
N ARG A 134 -6.05 9.97 4.04
CA ARG A 134 -5.01 10.10 3.02
C ARG A 134 -5.15 8.96 2.03
N GLY A 135 -5.98 9.18 1.00
CA GLY A 135 -6.37 8.14 0.06
C GLY A 135 -6.03 8.47 -1.39
N LEU A 136 -5.95 7.42 -2.20
CA LEU A 136 -5.99 7.51 -3.66
C LEU A 136 -7.07 6.56 -4.18
N LEU A 137 -7.72 6.98 -5.27
CA LEU A 137 -8.66 6.16 -6.00
C LEU A 137 -7.93 5.29 -7.01
N LEU A 138 -8.35 4.02 -7.12
CA LEU A 138 -7.96 3.12 -8.19
C LEU A 138 -9.22 2.65 -8.94
N ASP A 139 -9.36 3.08 -10.19
CA ASP A 139 -10.44 2.64 -11.07
C ASP A 139 -10.06 1.32 -11.76
N CYS A 140 -10.72 0.24 -11.33
CA CYS A 140 -10.57 -1.09 -11.91
C CYS A 140 -11.71 -1.44 -12.89
N CYS A 141 -12.64 -0.51 -13.12
CA CYS A 141 -13.83 -0.74 -13.95
C CYS A 141 -13.57 -0.40 -15.40
N ARG A 142 -13.07 0.84 -15.67
CA ARG A 142 -12.72 1.22 -17.05
C ARG A 142 -11.57 0.38 -17.57
N HIS A 143 -10.62 0.02 -16.69
CA HIS A 143 -9.57 -0.95 -17.01
C HIS A 143 -9.41 -1.93 -15.85
N PHE A 144 -9.62 -3.22 -16.13
CA PHE A 144 -9.43 -4.25 -15.11
C PHE A 144 -7.94 -4.36 -14.74
N MET A 145 -7.68 -4.32 -13.44
CA MET A 145 -6.35 -4.50 -12.87
C MET A 145 -6.29 -5.81 -12.10
N GLU A 146 -5.33 -6.64 -12.44
CA GLU A 146 -5.12 -7.92 -11.75
C GLU A 146 -4.81 -7.71 -10.26
N LYS A 147 -5.16 -8.70 -9.45
CA LYS A 147 -4.96 -8.72 -8.00
C LYS A 147 -3.56 -8.30 -7.57
N ASP A 148 -2.52 -8.74 -8.27
CA ASP A 148 -1.13 -8.42 -7.94
C ASP A 148 -0.81 -6.95 -8.19
N PHE A 149 -1.45 -6.33 -9.18
CA PHE A 149 -1.34 -4.89 -9.38
C PHE A 149 -1.96 -4.11 -8.22
N VAL A 150 -3.17 -4.52 -7.77
CA VAL A 150 -3.84 -3.89 -6.61
C VAL A 150 -2.97 -3.98 -5.35
N LYS A 151 -2.36 -5.14 -5.09
CA LYS A 151 -1.41 -5.31 -3.98
C LYS A 151 -0.19 -4.38 -4.10
N ARG A 152 0.38 -4.27 -5.30
CA ARG A 152 1.48 -3.34 -5.56
C ARG A 152 1.07 -1.89 -5.33
N TYR A 153 -0.16 -1.52 -5.70
CA TYR A 153 -0.71 -0.19 -5.46
C TYR A 153 -0.84 0.09 -3.96
N ILE A 154 -1.30 -0.90 -3.18
CA ILE A 154 -1.35 -0.84 -1.72
C ILE A 154 0.05 -0.66 -1.11
N ASP A 155 1.06 -1.36 -1.62
CA ASP A 155 2.45 -1.18 -1.17
C ASP A 155 2.96 0.24 -1.42
N LEU A 156 2.58 0.87 -2.55
CA LEU A 156 2.93 2.27 -2.85
C LEU A 156 2.19 3.26 -1.95
N LEU A 157 0.90 3.02 -1.65
CA LEU A 157 0.15 3.80 -0.66
C LEU A 157 0.86 3.76 0.69
N ALA A 158 1.17 2.57 1.20
CA ALA A 158 1.87 2.39 2.47
C ALA A 158 3.24 3.08 2.46
N TYR A 159 4.01 2.94 1.37
CA TYR A 159 5.32 3.56 1.22
C TYR A 159 5.28 5.09 1.40
N HIS A 160 4.20 5.73 0.93
CA HIS A 160 3.95 7.15 1.10
C HIS A 160 3.08 7.49 2.32
N LYS A 161 2.88 6.55 3.25
CA LYS A 161 2.10 6.71 4.49
C LYS A 161 0.65 7.12 4.24
N MET A 162 0.11 6.75 3.09
CA MET A 162 -1.33 6.85 2.81
C MET A 162 -2.04 5.68 3.48
N ASN A 163 -3.26 5.92 3.96
CA ASN A 163 -3.98 4.95 4.78
C ASN A 163 -5.32 4.48 4.19
N ILE A 164 -5.68 4.98 3.00
CA ILE A 164 -6.95 4.63 2.34
C ILE A 164 -6.69 4.25 0.88
N LEU A 165 -7.20 3.09 0.47
CA LEU A 165 -7.44 2.75 -0.93
C LEU A 165 -8.93 2.94 -1.22
N HIS A 166 -9.27 3.96 -2.00
CA HIS A 166 -10.59 4.12 -2.58
C HIS A 166 -10.65 3.23 -3.84
N TRP A 167 -11.35 2.11 -3.74
CA TRP A 167 -11.35 1.08 -4.76
C TRP A 167 -12.63 1.10 -5.57
N HIS A 168 -12.56 1.64 -6.78
CA HIS A 168 -13.68 1.76 -7.70
C HIS A 168 -13.86 0.45 -8.48
N ILE A 169 -14.94 -0.27 -8.17
CA ILE A 169 -15.16 -1.65 -8.60
C ILE A 169 -16.49 -1.93 -9.29
N THR A 170 -17.32 -0.89 -9.50
CA THR A 170 -18.54 -0.99 -10.31
C THR A 170 -18.70 0.25 -11.18
N GLU A 171 -19.03 0.07 -12.46
CA GLU A 171 -19.14 1.15 -13.45
C GLU A 171 -19.89 0.66 -14.70
N ASP A 172 -20.16 1.58 -15.63
CA ASP A 172 -20.80 1.28 -16.94
C ASP A 172 -19.98 0.27 -17.75
N GLN A 173 -18.64 0.35 -17.68
CA GLN A 173 -17.72 -0.48 -18.45
C GLN A 173 -17.33 -1.78 -17.77
N GLY A 174 -17.82 -2.00 -16.55
CA GLY A 174 -17.56 -3.28 -15.88
C GLY A 174 -17.92 -3.36 -14.42
N TRP A 175 -18.44 -4.50 -14.04
CA TRP A 175 -18.68 -4.91 -12.65
C TRP A 175 -17.58 -5.86 -12.19
N ARG A 176 -16.85 -5.50 -11.11
CA ARG A 176 -15.61 -6.20 -10.74
C ARG A 176 -15.67 -7.03 -9.47
N ILE A 177 -16.80 -7.08 -8.77
CA ILE A 177 -16.95 -7.81 -7.50
C ILE A 177 -17.94 -8.96 -7.61
N ALA A 178 -17.51 -10.17 -7.28
CA ALA A 178 -18.38 -11.34 -7.30
C ALA A 178 -19.40 -11.31 -6.15
N ILE A 179 -20.67 -11.52 -6.48
CA ILE A 179 -21.79 -11.62 -5.54
C ILE A 179 -22.55 -12.91 -5.84
N ASP A 180 -22.49 -13.89 -4.93
CA ASP A 180 -23.07 -15.24 -5.16
C ASP A 180 -24.54 -15.21 -5.52
N LYS A 181 -25.30 -14.30 -4.90
CA LYS A 181 -26.74 -14.17 -5.16
C LYS A 181 -27.03 -13.60 -6.55
N TYR A 182 -26.05 -12.92 -7.17
CA TYR A 182 -26.19 -12.23 -8.45
C TYR A 182 -25.05 -12.60 -9.40
N PRO A 183 -24.91 -13.88 -9.83
CA PRO A 183 -23.75 -14.36 -10.59
C PRO A 183 -23.57 -13.68 -11.94
N LYS A 184 -24.66 -13.28 -12.61
CA LYS A 184 -24.57 -12.57 -13.90
C LYS A 184 -23.82 -11.25 -13.85
N LEU A 185 -23.69 -10.62 -12.66
CA LEU A 185 -22.88 -9.42 -12.51
C LEU A 185 -21.42 -9.62 -12.93
N THR A 186 -20.89 -10.85 -12.74
CA THR A 186 -19.53 -11.21 -13.18
C THR A 186 -19.49 -12.10 -14.41
N GLU A 187 -20.56 -12.84 -14.72
CA GLU A 187 -20.65 -13.62 -15.94
C GLU A 187 -20.87 -12.74 -17.19
N VAL A 188 -21.63 -11.66 -17.04
CA VAL A 188 -21.97 -10.71 -18.11
C VAL A 188 -21.31 -9.35 -17.85
N GLY A 189 -21.60 -8.74 -16.70
CA GLY A 189 -21.22 -7.37 -16.38
C GLY A 189 -19.70 -7.13 -16.24
N ALA A 190 -18.90 -8.17 -16.02
CA ALA A 190 -17.46 -8.06 -15.95
C ALA A 190 -16.76 -8.03 -17.32
N TRP A 191 -17.49 -8.22 -18.40
CA TRP A 191 -16.94 -8.45 -19.73
C TRP A 191 -17.54 -7.52 -20.76
N ARG A 192 -16.71 -7.01 -21.66
CA ARG A 192 -17.10 -6.19 -22.80
C ARG A 192 -16.23 -6.52 -24.00
N LYS A 193 -16.64 -6.13 -25.19
CA LYS A 193 -15.80 -6.19 -26.37
C LYS A 193 -14.87 -4.99 -26.40
N ASP A 194 -13.60 -5.19 -26.78
CA ASP A 194 -12.70 -4.11 -27.10
C ASP A 194 -12.93 -3.60 -28.54
N LYS A 195 -12.14 -2.61 -28.97
CA LYS A 195 -12.24 -2.03 -30.33
C LYS A 195 -11.94 -3.04 -31.47
N ASN A 196 -11.43 -4.22 -31.15
CA ASN A 196 -11.11 -5.29 -32.09
C ASN A 196 -12.06 -6.50 -31.93
N ASP A 197 -13.22 -6.31 -31.31
CA ASP A 197 -14.19 -7.36 -30.98
C ASP A 197 -13.66 -8.48 -30.05
N LYS A 198 -12.53 -8.25 -29.38
CA LYS A 198 -11.99 -9.20 -28.40
C LYS A 198 -12.65 -8.99 -27.06
N LEU A 199 -12.98 -10.11 -26.41
CA LEU A 199 -13.49 -10.07 -25.05
C LEU A 199 -12.42 -9.53 -24.09
N TYR A 200 -12.76 -8.46 -23.36
CA TYR A 200 -11.93 -7.81 -22.38
C TYR A 200 -12.69 -7.66 -21.06
N GLY A 201 -12.01 -7.91 -19.96
CA GLY A 201 -12.61 -7.75 -18.63
C GLY A 201 -11.91 -8.62 -17.59
N GLY A 202 -12.61 -8.83 -16.49
CA GLY A 202 -12.19 -9.61 -15.33
C GLY A 202 -12.94 -9.15 -14.08
N PHE A 203 -12.81 -9.91 -13.03
CA PHE A 203 -13.43 -9.60 -11.74
C PHE A 203 -12.62 -10.21 -10.60
N TYR A 204 -12.91 -9.77 -9.38
CA TYR A 204 -12.33 -10.32 -8.17
C TYR A 204 -13.33 -11.28 -7.53
N SER A 205 -12.86 -12.48 -7.24
CA SER A 205 -13.61 -13.45 -6.42
C SER A 205 -13.71 -12.97 -4.98
N LYS A 206 -14.57 -13.60 -4.18
CA LYS A 206 -14.64 -13.33 -2.74
C LYS A 206 -13.31 -13.60 -2.04
N GLU A 207 -12.62 -14.62 -2.48
CA GLU A 207 -11.30 -15.02 -1.98
C GLU A 207 -10.26 -13.95 -2.32
N ASP A 208 -10.29 -13.40 -3.55
CA ASP A 208 -9.40 -12.30 -3.94
C ASP A 208 -9.64 -11.05 -3.11
N ILE A 209 -10.91 -10.69 -2.89
CA ILE A 209 -11.26 -9.53 -2.04
C ILE A 209 -10.74 -9.73 -0.61
N LYS A 210 -10.98 -10.90 -0.01
CA LYS A 210 -10.48 -11.20 1.34
C LYS A 210 -8.95 -11.11 1.41
N GLU A 211 -8.27 -11.70 0.43
CA GLU A 211 -6.82 -11.67 0.34
C GLU A 211 -6.29 -10.23 0.23
N ILE A 212 -6.91 -9.39 -0.62
CA ILE A 212 -6.51 -7.99 -0.78
C ILE A 212 -6.77 -7.19 0.51
N VAL A 213 -7.91 -7.40 1.17
CA VAL A 213 -8.23 -6.73 2.44
C VAL A 213 -7.22 -7.08 3.54
N GLU A 214 -6.92 -8.37 3.71
CA GLU A 214 -5.92 -8.79 4.71
C GLU A 214 -4.51 -8.28 4.34
N TYR A 215 -4.17 -8.26 3.06
CA TYR A 215 -2.92 -7.68 2.58
C TYR A 215 -2.80 -6.19 2.91
N ALA A 216 -3.85 -5.41 2.66
CA ALA A 216 -3.91 -3.98 2.96
C ALA A 216 -3.79 -3.72 4.47
N LYS A 217 -4.49 -4.51 5.28
CA LYS A 217 -4.45 -4.42 6.75
C LYS A 217 -3.02 -4.57 7.30
N THR A 218 -2.23 -5.49 6.75
CA THR A 218 -0.82 -5.65 7.16
C THR A 218 0.08 -4.49 6.74
N ARG A 219 -0.40 -3.55 5.92
CA ARG A 219 0.26 -2.31 5.49
C ARG A 219 -0.36 -1.06 6.11
N SER A 220 -1.30 -1.24 7.05
CA SER A 220 -2.06 -0.14 7.66
C SER A 220 -2.84 0.70 6.66
N VAL A 221 -3.29 0.07 5.56
CA VAL A 221 -4.17 0.65 4.54
C VAL A 221 -5.56 0.05 4.69
N GLU A 222 -6.57 0.92 4.75
CA GLU A 222 -7.99 0.55 4.77
C GLU A 222 -8.55 0.62 3.35
N ILE A 223 -9.43 -0.33 2.99
CA ILE A 223 -10.07 -0.36 1.68
C ILE A 223 -11.48 0.19 1.82
N VAL A 224 -11.79 1.21 1.01
CA VAL A 224 -13.12 1.80 0.87
C VAL A 224 -13.61 1.47 -0.53
N PRO A 225 -14.51 0.50 -0.69
CA PRO A 225 -15.06 0.15 -2.00
C PRO A 225 -16.08 1.20 -2.45
N GLU A 226 -16.07 1.51 -3.74
CA GLU A 226 -17.07 2.34 -4.39
C GLU A 226 -18.03 1.45 -5.19
N ILE A 227 -19.32 1.59 -4.90
CA ILE A 227 -20.43 0.91 -5.57
C ILE A 227 -21.39 1.98 -6.08
N GLU A 228 -21.62 2.02 -7.38
CA GLU A 228 -22.33 3.09 -8.05
C GLU A 228 -23.84 2.84 -8.17
N LEU A 229 -24.61 3.87 -7.86
CA LEU A 229 -26.04 3.98 -8.15
C LEU A 229 -26.53 5.45 -8.01
N PRO A 230 -27.62 5.89 -8.72
CA PRO A 230 -28.36 5.16 -9.74
C PRO A 230 -27.72 5.13 -11.12
N GLY A 231 -26.74 5.99 -11.38
CA GLY A 231 -25.94 6.05 -12.59
C GLY A 231 -24.71 5.16 -12.53
N HIS A 232 -23.89 5.17 -13.58
CA HIS A 232 -22.70 4.32 -13.69
C HIS A 232 -23.04 2.83 -13.50
N SER A 233 -24.19 2.38 -14.03
CA SER A 233 -24.81 1.09 -13.71
C SER A 233 -25.08 0.21 -14.94
N VAL A 234 -24.60 0.61 -16.13
CA VAL A 234 -24.84 -0.10 -17.37
C VAL A 234 -24.41 -1.57 -17.31
N ALA A 235 -23.25 -1.86 -16.71
CA ALA A 235 -22.80 -3.25 -16.57
C ALA A 235 -23.74 -4.10 -15.71
N ALA A 236 -24.32 -3.52 -14.65
CA ALA A 236 -25.29 -4.22 -13.83
C ALA A 236 -26.64 -4.38 -14.54
N ILE A 237 -27.10 -3.38 -15.29
CA ILE A 237 -28.32 -3.44 -16.10
C ILE A 237 -28.14 -4.47 -17.23
N ALA A 238 -27.01 -4.50 -17.91
CA ALA A 238 -26.69 -5.52 -18.92
C ALA A 238 -26.80 -6.94 -18.33
N SER A 239 -26.42 -7.11 -17.07
CA SER A 239 -26.52 -8.37 -16.33
C SER A 239 -27.96 -8.71 -15.93
N TYR A 240 -28.74 -7.68 -15.56
CA TYR A 240 -30.11 -7.80 -15.04
C TYR A 240 -30.98 -6.66 -15.58
N PRO A 241 -31.51 -6.76 -16.82
CA PRO A 241 -32.22 -5.67 -17.49
C PRO A 241 -33.43 -5.11 -16.72
N HIS A 242 -34.07 -5.93 -15.89
CA HIS A 242 -35.21 -5.49 -15.05
C HIS A 242 -34.85 -4.46 -13.98
N LEU A 243 -33.56 -4.19 -13.76
CA LEU A 243 -33.11 -3.14 -12.84
C LEU A 243 -33.22 -1.74 -13.45
N SER A 244 -33.24 -1.62 -14.78
CA SER A 244 -33.35 -0.32 -15.42
C SER A 244 -34.76 0.23 -15.44
N CYS A 245 -34.88 1.54 -15.52
CA CYS A 245 -36.18 2.21 -15.70
C CYS A 245 -36.93 1.80 -16.96
N THR A 246 -36.24 1.29 -17.99
CA THR A 246 -36.82 0.93 -19.29
C THR A 246 -37.06 -0.57 -19.43
N GLY A 247 -36.35 -1.43 -18.68
CA GLY A 247 -36.38 -2.88 -18.82
C GLY A 247 -35.72 -3.40 -20.11
N ASN A 248 -35.08 -2.55 -20.88
CA ASN A 248 -34.44 -2.94 -22.15
C ASN A 248 -33.17 -3.77 -21.91
N SER A 249 -32.92 -4.72 -22.80
CA SER A 249 -31.65 -5.42 -22.84
C SER A 249 -30.59 -4.52 -23.49
N ILE A 250 -29.48 -4.30 -22.80
CA ILE A 250 -28.35 -3.49 -23.26
C ILE A 250 -27.06 -4.27 -23.14
N GLU A 251 -26.01 -3.83 -23.80
CA GLU A 251 -24.66 -4.38 -23.66
C GLU A 251 -23.82 -3.56 -22.65
N VAL A 252 -22.75 -4.16 -22.13
CA VAL A 252 -21.79 -3.48 -21.28
C VAL A 252 -21.06 -2.43 -22.11
N GLU A 253 -20.92 -1.22 -21.58
CA GLU A 253 -20.34 -0.09 -22.31
C GLU A 253 -18.84 -0.28 -22.60
N THR A 254 -18.44 0.25 -23.74
CA THR A 254 -17.04 0.25 -24.20
C THR A 254 -16.45 1.66 -24.19
N ASP A 255 -17.26 2.65 -24.51
CA ASP A 255 -16.84 4.03 -24.60
C ASP A 255 -16.87 4.77 -23.25
N TRP A 256 -16.23 5.93 -23.25
CA TRP A 256 -16.27 6.87 -22.12
C TRP A 256 -17.47 7.82 -22.32
N GLY A 257 -18.18 8.10 -21.23
CA GLY A 257 -19.28 9.05 -21.32
C GLY A 257 -20.20 9.01 -20.10
N VAL A 258 -21.30 9.74 -20.23
CA VAL A 258 -22.45 9.71 -19.32
C VAL A 258 -23.60 9.04 -20.08
N PHE A 259 -24.05 7.92 -19.61
CA PHE A 259 -25.06 7.09 -20.25
C PHE A 259 -26.46 7.36 -19.64
N LYS A 260 -27.51 7.08 -20.42
CA LYS A 260 -28.88 7.34 -20.03
C LYS A 260 -29.51 6.20 -19.24
N ASP A 261 -28.91 5.01 -19.33
CA ASP A 261 -29.42 3.81 -18.69
C ASP A 261 -29.00 3.82 -17.22
N ILE A 262 -30.00 3.96 -16.37
CA ILE A 262 -29.87 4.04 -14.91
C ILE A 262 -30.88 3.10 -14.24
N TYR A 263 -30.67 2.81 -12.94
CA TYR A 263 -31.61 2.07 -12.10
C TYR A 263 -32.93 2.83 -11.90
#